data_e7c06d7daaeebc3af7e5f1ce9a15c17e
#
_entry.id   e7c06d7daaeebc3af7e5f1ce9a15c17e
#
_cell.length_a   1.000
_cell.length_b   1.000
_cell.length_c   1.000
_cell.angle_alpha   90.00
_cell.angle_beta   90.00
_cell.angle_gamma   90.00
#
_symmetry.space_group_name_H-M   'P 1'
#
loop_
_entity.id
_entity.type
_entity.pdbx_description
1 polymer ?
#
loop_
_entity_poly.entity_id
_entity_poly.type
_entity_poly.pdbx_seq_one_letter_code
_entity_poly.pdbx_strand_id
1 'polypeptide(L)' 'MKLKDLLVLYDGIGTICINDDDLNCIFKGNFWNPKLYDLEHYEVISFGFYGNELCVRVRESK' A
#
# COMPACT_ATOMS: atom_id res chain seq x y z
N MET A 1 11.30 4.36 2.08
CA MET A 1 10.35 3.68 2.98
C MET A 1 9.79 2.45 2.30
N LYS A 2 9.86 1.31 2.96
CA LYS A 2 9.21 0.09 2.46
C LYS A 2 7.75 0.11 2.83
N LEU A 3 6.93 -0.60 2.07
CA LEU A 3 5.50 -0.67 2.37
C LEU A 3 5.25 -1.19 3.79
N LYS A 4 6.05 -2.13 4.27
CA LYS A 4 5.89 -2.65 5.62
C LYS A 4 6.04 -1.55 6.68
N ASP A 5 6.91 -0.57 6.44
CA ASP A 5 7.13 0.53 7.40
C ASP A 5 5.88 1.40 7.48
N LEU A 6 5.25 1.65 6.33
CA LEU A 6 4.00 2.41 6.30
C LEU A 6 2.89 1.65 6.99
N LEU A 7 2.79 0.34 6.76
CA LEU A 7 1.74 -0.49 7.36
C LEU A 7 1.87 -0.56 8.88
N VAL A 8 3.09 -0.56 9.40
CA VAL A 8 3.33 -0.55 10.85
C VAL A 8 2.89 0.76 11.47
N LEU A 9 3.13 1.88 10.78
CA LEU A 9 2.80 3.19 11.29
C LEU A 9 1.32 3.53 11.15
N TYR A 10 0.65 2.94 10.17
CA TYR A 10 -0.75 3.24 9.90
C TYR A 10 -1.65 2.28 10.67
N ASP A 11 -2.41 2.82 11.59
CA ASP A 11 -3.37 2.05 12.40
C ASP A 11 -4.78 2.46 11.99
N GLY A 12 -5.06 2.25 10.72
CA GLY A 12 -6.30 2.70 10.13
C GLY A 12 -7.31 1.60 9.93
N ILE A 13 -8.56 2.02 9.79
CA ILE A 13 -9.66 1.18 9.38
C ILE A 13 -10.08 1.63 7.99
N GLY A 14 -10.59 0.70 7.19
CA GLY A 14 -10.99 1.01 5.83
C GLY A 14 -10.20 0.17 4.85
N THR A 15 -10.03 0.69 3.65
CA THR A 15 -9.38 -0.05 2.57
C THR A 15 -8.07 0.61 2.16
N ILE A 16 -7.22 -0.19 1.54
CA ILE A 16 -5.96 0.29 0.97
C ILE A 16 -5.91 -0.12 -0.49
N CYS A 17 -5.42 0.78 -1.33
CA CYS A 17 -5.19 0.52 -2.74
C CYS A 17 -3.72 0.70 -3.03
N ILE A 18 -3.08 -0.32 -3.58
CA ILE A 18 -1.66 -0.28 -3.92
C ILE A 18 -1.53 -0.24 -5.43
N ASN A 19 -0.87 0.78 -5.94
CA ASN A 19 -0.59 0.93 -7.36
C ASN A 19 0.91 0.85 -7.60
N ASP A 20 1.30 0.31 -8.75
CA ASP A 20 2.70 0.35 -9.17
C ASP A 20 3.02 1.74 -9.75
N ASP A 21 4.24 1.95 -10.21
CA ASP A 21 4.65 3.25 -10.75
C ASP A 21 4.05 3.54 -12.11
N ASP A 22 3.42 2.56 -12.76
CA ASP A 22 2.63 2.77 -13.99
C ASP A 22 1.16 3.00 -13.67
N LEU A 23 0.80 3.13 -12.39
CA LEU A 23 -0.55 3.35 -11.89
C LEU A 23 -1.49 2.17 -12.11
N ASN A 24 -0.95 0.98 -12.27
CA ASN A 24 -1.75 -0.25 -12.28
C ASN A 24 -2.03 -0.68 -10.85
N CYS A 25 -3.29 -1.00 -10.56
CA CYS A 25 -3.67 -1.47 -9.22
C CYS A 25 -3.17 -2.90 -9.04
N ILE A 26 -2.26 -3.10 -8.09
CA ILE A 26 -1.71 -4.42 -7.80
C ILE A 26 -2.33 -5.05 -6.56
N PHE A 27 -3.02 -4.25 -5.75
CA PHE A 27 -3.75 -4.75 -4.61
C PHE A 27 -4.83 -3.74 -4.21
N LYS A 28 -6.00 -4.24 -3.85
CA LYS A 28 -7.05 -3.42 -3.27
C LYS A 28 -7.84 -4.29 -2.30
N GLY A 29 -7.96 -3.83 -1.07
CA GLY A 29 -8.68 -4.58 -0.05
C GLY A 29 -8.45 -4.01 1.33
N ASN A 30 -8.67 -4.84 2.33
CA ASN A 30 -8.56 -4.45 3.73
C ASN A 30 -7.14 -4.62 4.25
N PHE A 31 -6.81 -3.87 5.32
CA PHE A 31 -5.49 -3.91 5.94
C PHE A 31 -5.13 -5.27 6.54
N TRP A 32 -6.13 -6.07 6.88
CA TRP A 32 -5.89 -7.37 7.48
C TRP A 32 -5.88 -8.51 6.44
N ASN A 33 -5.94 -8.18 5.14
CA ASN A 33 -5.84 -9.20 4.10
C ASN A 33 -4.39 -9.69 4.02
N PRO A 34 -4.14 -11.01 4.15
CA PRO A 34 -2.77 -11.52 4.14
C PRO A 34 -2.02 -11.27 2.84
N LYS A 35 -2.70 -11.09 1.73
CA LYS A 35 -2.05 -10.79 0.45
C LYS A 35 -1.35 -9.45 0.45
N LEU A 36 -1.79 -8.52 1.31
CA LEU A 36 -1.14 -7.23 1.44
C LEU A 36 0.30 -7.38 1.89
N TYR A 37 0.57 -8.33 2.76
CA TYR A 37 1.90 -8.52 3.32
C TYR A 37 2.88 -9.17 2.34
N ASP A 38 2.38 -9.71 1.23
CA ASP A 38 3.24 -10.18 0.16
C ASP A 38 3.93 -9.03 -0.57
N LEU A 39 3.41 -7.82 -0.38
CA LEU A 39 3.92 -6.60 -1.02
C LEU A 39 4.76 -5.75 -0.09
N GLU A 40 5.02 -6.22 1.14
CA GLU A 40 5.65 -5.39 2.17
C GLU A 40 7.06 -4.95 1.83
N HIS A 41 7.73 -5.65 0.92
CA HIS A 41 9.09 -5.32 0.51
C HIS A 41 9.15 -4.22 -0.58
N TYR A 42 8.00 -3.85 -1.13
CA TYR A 42 7.96 -2.82 -2.17
C TYR A 42 8.33 -1.45 -1.59
N GLU A 43 8.95 -0.63 -2.44
CA GLU A 43 9.36 0.71 -2.05
C GLU A 43 8.19 1.68 -2.24
N VAL A 44 7.87 2.45 -1.21
CA VAL A 44 6.81 3.46 -1.29
C VAL A 44 7.34 4.70 -1.98
N ILE A 45 6.68 5.11 -3.07
CA ILE A 45 7.02 6.32 -3.81
C ILE A 45 6.21 7.48 -3.26
N SER A 46 4.91 7.28 -3.07
CA SER A 46 4.02 8.30 -2.56
C SER A 46 2.77 7.64 -1.99
N PHE A 47 2.02 8.37 -1.19
CA PHE A 47 0.74 7.90 -0.68
C PHE A 47 -0.15 9.09 -0.33
N GLY A 48 -1.44 8.83 -0.24
CA GLY A 48 -2.42 9.84 0.14
C GLY A 48 -3.77 9.19 0.42
N PHE A 49 -4.67 9.98 0.97
CA PHE A 49 -6.01 9.51 1.28
C PHE A 49 -7.02 10.05 0.29
N TYR A 50 -7.95 9.18 -0.11
CA TYR A 50 -9.10 9.55 -0.92
C TYR A 50 -10.33 9.02 -0.19
N GLY A 51 -10.99 9.89 0.57
CA GLY A 51 -12.05 9.46 1.45
C GLY A 51 -11.48 8.56 2.56
N ASN A 52 -12.00 7.34 2.66
CA ASN A 52 -11.55 6.36 3.65
C ASN A 52 -10.50 5.39 3.11
N GLU A 53 -10.04 5.63 1.89
CA GLU A 53 -9.10 4.72 1.24
C GLU A 53 -7.70 5.32 1.24
N LEU A 54 -6.74 4.55 1.71
CA LEU A 54 -5.34 4.91 1.60
C LEU A 54 -4.81 4.41 0.27
N CYS A 55 -4.38 5.34 -0.58
CA CYS A 55 -3.81 5.00 -1.88
C CYS A 55 -2.31 5.14 -1.83
N VAL A 56 -1.60 4.07 -2.15
CA VAL A 56 -0.14 4.03 -2.07
C VAL A 56 0.41 3.69 -3.43
N ARG A 57 1.38 4.47 -3.89
CA ARG A 57 2.13 4.16 -5.09
C ARG A 57 3.46 3.55 -4.67
N VAL A 58 3.77 2.40 -5.24
CA VAL A 58 4.99 1.67 -4.91
C VAL A 58 5.72 1.27 -6.18
N ARG A 59 6.97 0.88 -6.01
CA ARG A 59 7.75 0.26 -7.07
C ARG A 59 8.48 -0.94 -6.50
N GLU A 60 8.77 -1.90 -7.36
CA GLU A 60 9.49 -3.08 -6.93
C GLU A 60 10.92 -2.69 -6.54
N SER A 61 11.32 -3.14 -5.36
CA SER A 61 12.67 -2.90 -4.86
C SER A 61 13.54 -4.09 -5.24
N LYS A 62 14.65 -3.79 -5.87
CA LYS A 62 15.61 -4.82 -6.26
C LYS A 62 16.82 -4.81 -5.34
#